data_e5a8ecc97bce56840d6fbe862f949bcf
#
_entry.id   e5a8ecc97bce56840d6fbe862f949bcf
#
_cell.length_a   1.000
_cell.length_b   1.000
_cell.length_c   1.000
_cell.angle_alpha   90.00
_cell.angle_beta   90.00
_cell.angle_gamma   90.00
#
_symmetry.space_group_name_H-M   'P 1'
#
loop_
_entity.id
_entity.type
_entity.pdbx_description
1 polymer ?
#
loop_
_entity_poly.entity_id
_entity_poly.type
_entity_poly.pdbx_seq_one_letter_code
_entity_poly.pdbx_strand_id
1 'polypeptide(L)'
;DYTDQGYTVFIDFSAVWCGPCWGYHQTGALEDLYVNHGPLGHPHVSATTTDDVMVIFVEGDASSETCIGGTGCGTQGDWITGTQFPIICTDGTVNTTSVVADYQIGYWPTVYQVCPDRTLTECGTNGSPYSLVTACLPPPSQDDDARSFMNNSANSGCSSVSPEITIQNYGLNNLSEIKVDVSVNGVFHYSSIINQYWDNTTMQMEYLNLNTLEIHN
;
A
#
# COMPACT_ATOMS: atom_id res chain seq x y z
N ASP A 1 6.40 -9.95 -7.68
CA ASP A 1 5.59 -8.82 -8.10
C ASP A 1 4.66 -8.42 -6.93
N TYR A 2 4.57 -7.12 -6.63
CA TYR A 2 3.74 -6.63 -5.52
C TYR A 2 2.24 -6.81 -5.82
N THR A 3 1.81 -6.60 -7.05
CA THR A 3 0.40 -6.78 -7.41
C THR A 3 -0.05 -8.23 -7.27
N ASP A 4 0.81 -9.20 -7.56
CA ASP A 4 0.51 -10.63 -7.36
C ASP A 4 0.38 -11.00 -5.87
N GLN A 5 0.93 -10.18 -4.99
CA GLN A 5 0.82 -10.31 -3.53
C GLN A 5 -0.38 -9.55 -2.96
N GLY A 6 -1.15 -8.86 -3.81
CA GLY A 6 -2.32 -8.10 -3.42
C GLY A 6 -2.08 -6.63 -3.08
N TYR A 7 -0.86 -6.12 -3.26
CA TYR A 7 -0.56 -4.71 -3.02
C TYR A 7 -1.08 -3.81 -4.14
N THR A 8 -1.65 -2.68 -3.75
CA THR A 8 -1.83 -1.54 -4.66
C THR A 8 -0.50 -0.81 -4.78
N VAL A 9 -0.04 -0.58 -6.00
CA VAL A 9 1.26 0.08 -6.24
C VAL A 9 1.04 1.50 -6.74
N PHE A 10 1.62 2.48 -6.04
CA PHE A 10 1.69 3.86 -6.52
C PHE A 10 3.05 4.11 -7.14
N ILE A 11 3.06 4.63 -8.36
CA ILE A 11 4.29 4.96 -9.10
C ILE A 11 4.28 6.46 -9.39
N ASP A 12 5.20 7.19 -8.78
CA ASP A 12 5.43 8.61 -9.05
C ASP A 12 6.52 8.76 -10.11
N PHE A 13 6.12 9.14 -11.31
CA PHE A 13 7.03 9.55 -12.36
C PHE A 13 7.28 11.05 -12.25
N SER A 14 8.48 11.40 -11.86
CA SER A 14 8.91 12.79 -11.65
C SER A 14 10.28 13.04 -12.28
N ALA A 15 10.68 14.31 -12.33
CA ALA A 15 12.02 14.71 -12.72
C ALA A 15 12.59 15.68 -11.67
N VAL A 16 13.86 15.58 -11.35
CA VAL A 16 14.46 16.35 -10.24
C VAL A 16 14.39 17.87 -10.42
N TRP A 17 14.35 18.36 -11.65
CA TRP A 17 14.23 19.79 -11.99
C TRP A 17 12.77 20.30 -12.00
N CYS A 18 11.79 19.41 -11.93
CA CYS A 18 10.38 19.73 -12.05
C CYS A 18 9.83 20.36 -10.75
N GLY A 19 9.47 21.63 -10.82
CA GLY A 19 8.92 22.38 -9.68
C GLY A 19 7.61 21.80 -9.11
N PRO A 20 6.59 21.49 -9.95
CA PRO A 20 5.36 20.83 -9.48
C PRO A 20 5.62 19.48 -8.82
N CYS A 21 6.59 18.68 -9.33
CA CYS A 21 6.98 17.40 -8.73
C CYS A 21 7.55 17.59 -7.33
N TRP A 22 8.48 18.54 -7.19
CA TRP A 22 9.03 18.92 -5.90
C TRP A 22 7.95 19.41 -4.93
N GLY A 23 7.00 20.22 -5.43
CA GLY A 23 5.86 20.66 -4.63
C GLY A 23 5.04 19.50 -4.10
N TYR A 24 4.80 18.46 -4.89
CA TYR A 24 4.08 17.27 -4.46
C TYR A 24 4.91 16.45 -3.45
N HIS A 25 6.17 16.20 -3.76
CA HIS A 25 7.10 15.53 -2.84
C HIS A 25 7.13 16.20 -1.45
N GLN A 26 7.18 17.54 -1.40
CA GLN A 26 7.18 18.30 -0.15
C GLN A 26 5.88 18.18 0.67
N THR A 27 4.79 17.64 0.10
CA THR A 27 3.58 17.39 0.88
C THR A 27 3.71 16.22 1.83
N GLY A 28 4.64 15.31 1.58
CA GLY A 28 4.81 14.06 2.34
C GLY A 28 3.70 13.04 2.13
N ALA A 29 2.80 13.25 1.14
CA ALA A 29 1.64 12.39 0.94
C ALA A 29 1.99 10.94 0.58
N LEU A 30 3.06 10.74 -0.21
CA LEU A 30 3.56 9.41 -0.57
C LEU A 30 4.41 8.79 0.54
N GLU A 31 5.14 9.60 1.31
CA GLU A 31 5.86 9.17 2.51
C GLU A 31 4.88 8.65 3.56
N ASP A 32 3.83 9.42 3.86
CA ASP A 32 2.78 9.02 4.80
C ASP A 32 2.09 7.73 4.33
N LEU A 33 1.83 7.63 3.03
CA LEU A 33 1.25 6.44 2.42
C LEU A 33 2.15 5.21 2.63
N TYR A 34 3.45 5.33 2.34
CA TYR A 34 4.38 4.21 2.47
C TYR A 34 4.63 3.82 3.92
N VAL A 35 4.83 4.80 4.82
CA VAL A 35 5.08 4.54 6.23
C VAL A 35 3.91 3.81 6.89
N ASN A 36 2.68 4.22 6.59
CA ASN A 36 1.50 3.72 7.28
C ASN A 36 0.84 2.52 6.59
N HIS A 37 1.10 2.30 5.30
CA HIS A 37 0.41 1.30 4.48
C HIS A 37 1.36 0.40 3.67
N GLY A 38 2.66 0.65 3.75
CA GLY A 38 3.69 -0.10 3.03
C GLY A 38 3.89 -1.53 3.54
N PRO A 39 4.72 -2.34 2.81
CA PRO A 39 4.90 -3.75 3.13
C PRO A 39 5.54 -3.96 4.50
N LEU A 40 4.91 -4.79 5.33
CA LEU A 40 5.38 -5.07 6.69
C LEU A 40 6.83 -5.62 6.69
N GLY A 41 7.66 -5.02 7.52
CA GLY A 41 9.07 -5.37 7.64
C GLY A 41 10.00 -4.69 6.64
N HIS A 42 9.47 -3.88 5.71
CA HIS A 42 10.30 -3.03 4.87
C HIS A 42 10.89 -1.86 5.69
N PRO A 43 12.06 -1.34 5.28
CA PRO A 43 12.64 -0.15 5.91
C PRO A 43 11.64 1.01 5.95
N HIS A 44 11.59 1.70 7.06
CA HIS A 44 10.75 2.88 7.31
C HIS A 44 9.24 2.63 7.40
N VAL A 45 8.77 1.42 7.13
CA VAL A 45 7.35 1.06 7.27
C VAL A 45 7.01 0.86 8.75
N SER A 46 5.85 1.38 9.16
CA SER A 46 5.32 1.24 10.52
C SER A 46 5.08 -0.23 10.89
N ALA A 47 5.35 -0.57 12.14
CA ALA A 47 4.98 -1.90 12.65
C ALA A 47 3.46 -2.14 12.72
N THR A 48 2.65 -1.08 12.57
CA THR A 48 1.18 -1.12 12.53
C THR A 48 0.63 -0.80 11.15
N THR A 49 1.43 -1.04 10.11
CA THR A 49 1.02 -0.84 8.71
C THR A 49 -0.21 -1.67 8.35
N THR A 50 -1.00 -1.22 7.37
CA THR A 50 -2.07 -2.05 6.78
C THR A 50 -1.54 -3.10 5.82
N ASP A 51 -0.25 -2.99 5.41
CA ASP A 51 0.45 -3.99 4.59
C ASP A 51 -0.24 -4.27 3.23
N ASP A 52 -0.72 -3.20 2.57
CA ASP A 52 -1.53 -3.31 1.35
C ASP A 52 -1.10 -2.34 0.22
N VAL A 53 -0.08 -1.50 0.47
CA VAL A 53 0.40 -0.52 -0.50
C VAL A 53 1.90 -0.65 -0.74
N MET A 54 2.33 -0.43 -1.98
CA MET A 54 3.72 -0.17 -2.33
C MET A 54 3.83 1.18 -3.03
N VAL A 55 4.85 1.96 -2.68
CA VAL A 55 5.16 3.23 -3.33
C VAL A 55 6.52 3.14 -3.99
N ILE A 56 6.63 3.64 -5.22
CA ILE A 56 7.87 3.67 -6.00
C ILE A 56 8.00 5.05 -6.66
N PHE A 57 9.14 5.69 -6.47
CA PHE A 57 9.50 6.89 -7.24
C PHE A 57 10.35 6.48 -8.44
N VAL A 58 10.08 7.08 -9.59
CA VAL A 58 10.87 6.91 -10.81
C VAL A 58 11.38 8.28 -11.27
N GLU A 59 12.70 8.47 -11.21
CA GLU A 59 13.32 9.61 -11.90
C GLU A 59 13.25 9.36 -13.41
N GLY A 60 12.33 10.04 -14.06
CA GLY A 60 11.99 9.75 -15.46
C GLY A 60 12.85 10.47 -16.48
N ASP A 61 13.62 11.50 -16.09
CA ASP A 61 14.55 12.19 -16.99
C ASP A 61 15.98 11.70 -16.75
N ALA A 62 16.39 10.72 -17.54
CA ALA A 62 17.73 10.12 -17.46
C ALA A 62 18.88 11.14 -17.59
N SER A 63 18.62 12.36 -18.09
CA SER A 63 19.64 13.42 -18.18
C SER A 63 19.90 14.10 -16.83
N SER A 64 19.00 13.99 -15.89
CA SER A 64 19.06 14.68 -14.59
C SER A 64 19.18 13.76 -13.39
N GLU A 65 19.17 12.45 -13.56
CA GLU A 65 19.21 11.45 -12.48
C GLU A 65 20.39 11.56 -11.52
N THR A 66 21.57 11.96 -12.03
CA THR A 66 22.77 12.14 -11.20
C THR A 66 22.63 13.28 -10.20
N CYS A 67 21.59 14.10 -10.35
CA CYS A 67 21.34 15.27 -9.53
C CYS A 67 20.25 15.05 -8.47
N ILE A 68 19.79 13.81 -8.30
CA ILE A 68 18.73 13.45 -7.35
C ILE A 68 19.08 13.76 -5.89
N GLY A 69 20.37 13.78 -5.55
CA GLY A 69 20.88 14.21 -4.24
C GLY A 69 20.99 15.72 -4.04
N GLY A 70 20.33 16.53 -4.86
CA GLY A 70 20.21 17.98 -4.63
C GLY A 70 21.31 18.85 -5.22
N THR A 71 22.14 18.34 -6.15
CA THR A 71 23.23 19.14 -6.72
C THR A 71 23.25 19.06 -8.24
N GLY A 72 23.15 20.19 -8.90
CA GLY A 72 23.24 20.32 -10.37
C GLY A 72 21.92 20.12 -11.11
N CYS A 73 21.95 20.02 -12.43
CA CYS A 73 20.83 19.76 -13.36
C CYS A 73 19.55 20.61 -13.16
N GLY A 74 19.63 21.71 -12.42
CA GLY A 74 18.44 22.49 -12.05
C GLY A 74 17.53 21.80 -11.03
N THR A 75 18.07 20.81 -10.28
CA THR A 75 17.28 20.10 -9.25
C THR A 75 16.64 21.09 -8.26
N GLN A 76 15.42 20.76 -7.83
CA GLN A 76 14.67 21.57 -6.87
C GLN A 76 15.15 21.36 -5.42
N GLY A 77 15.82 20.23 -5.14
CA GLY A 77 16.32 19.91 -3.81
C GLY A 77 16.93 18.50 -3.73
N ASP A 78 17.15 18.07 -2.50
CA ASP A 78 17.59 16.70 -2.19
C ASP A 78 16.38 15.77 -2.11
N TRP A 79 16.21 14.91 -3.13
CA TRP A 79 15.08 13.97 -3.26
C TRP A 79 15.30 12.67 -2.49
N ILE A 80 16.53 12.45 -1.98
CA ILE A 80 16.89 11.22 -1.26
C ILE A 80 16.61 11.37 0.22
N THR A 81 17.06 12.51 0.78
CA THR A 81 16.93 12.73 2.22
C THR A 81 15.46 12.93 2.60
N GLY A 82 14.94 12.03 3.43
CA GLY A 82 13.55 12.05 3.88
C GLY A 82 12.60 11.15 3.08
N THR A 83 12.97 10.72 1.88
CA THR A 83 12.18 9.74 1.11
C THR A 83 12.26 8.37 1.75
N GLN A 84 11.10 7.80 2.07
CA GLN A 84 10.98 6.55 2.82
C GLN A 84 10.82 5.32 1.92
N PHE A 85 10.41 5.51 0.67
CA PHE A 85 10.14 4.46 -0.32
C PHE A 85 11.24 4.35 -1.37
N PRO A 86 11.31 3.26 -2.15
CA PRO A 86 12.31 3.06 -3.18
C PRO A 86 12.31 4.13 -4.26
N ILE A 87 13.51 4.55 -4.63
CA ILE A 87 13.77 5.46 -5.74
C ILE A 87 14.44 4.65 -6.86
N ILE A 88 13.90 4.74 -8.06
CA ILE A 88 14.47 4.14 -9.27
C ILE A 88 15.00 5.25 -10.16
N CYS A 89 16.27 5.18 -10.49
CA CYS A 89 16.93 6.04 -11.46
C CYS A 89 17.82 5.22 -12.39
N THR A 90 18.22 5.78 -13.52
CA THR A 90 19.12 5.14 -14.45
C THR A 90 20.53 5.10 -13.86
N ASP A 91 21.08 3.94 -13.59
CA ASP A 91 22.42 3.76 -12.99
C ASP A 91 23.39 2.96 -13.90
N GLY A 92 23.03 2.86 -15.19
CA GLY A 92 23.75 2.03 -16.18
C GLY A 92 23.23 0.60 -16.26
N THR A 93 22.45 0.12 -15.29
CA THR A 93 21.79 -1.20 -15.29
C THR A 93 20.28 -1.08 -15.46
N VAL A 94 19.69 0.00 -14.96
CA VAL A 94 18.28 0.35 -15.11
C VAL A 94 18.17 1.49 -16.11
N ASN A 95 17.27 1.38 -17.07
CA ASN A 95 16.98 2.43 -18.04
C ASN A 95 15.55 2.97 -17.81
N THR A 96 15.42 4.07 -17.08
CA THR A 96 14.13 4.69 -16.81
C THR A 96 13.47 5.28 -18.06
N THR A 97 14.24 5.59 -19.10
CA THR A 97 13.69 6.09 -20.38
C THR A 97 12.75 5.08 -21.03
N SER A 98 13.06 3.78 -20.98
CA SER A 98 12.16 2.75 -21.51
C SER A 98 10.89 2.64 -20.68
N VAL A 99 11.00 2.69 -19.36
CA VAL A 99 9.84 2.66 -18.44
C VAL A 99 8.92 3.84 -18.69
N VAL A 100 9.48 5.05 -18.82
CA VAL A 100 8.74 6.27 -19.17
C VAL A 100 7.99 6.15 -20.50
N ALA A 101 8.65 5.53 -21.50
CA ALA A 101 8.03 5.31 -22.81
C ALA A 101 6.92 4.26 -22.75
N ASP A 102 7.14 3.16 -22.03
CA ASP A 102 6.16 2.08 -21.87
C ASP A 102 4.88 2.55 -21.15
N TYR A 103 5.04 3.40 -20.13
CA TYR A 103 3.92 4.04 -19.41
C TYR A 103 3.37 5.29 -20.15
N GLN A 104 3.92 5.66 -21.31
CA GLN A 104 3.50 6.80 -22.12
C GLN A 104 3.46 8.12 -21.35
N ILE A 105 4.45 8.36 -20.49
CA ILE A 105 4.53 9.56 -19.68
C ILE A 105 4.73 10.78 -20.58
N GLY A 106 3.76 11.69 -20.59
CA GLY A 106 3.74 12.90 -21.41
C GLY A 106 4.05 14.19 -20.66
N TYR A 107 4.04 14.17 -19.34
CA TYR A 107 4.30 15.34 -18.48
C TYR A 107 4.71 14.90 -17.06
N TRP A 108 5.19 15.87 -16.26
CA TRP A 108 5.66 15.68 -14.89
C TRP A 108 4.91 16.59 -13.89
N PRO A 109 4.59 16.10 -12.67
CA PRO A 109 4.60 14.70 -12.28
C PRO A 109 3.44 13.93 -12.89
N THR A 110 3.61 12.65 -13.18
CA THR A 110 2.53 11.71 -13.47
C THR A 110 2.53 10.64 -12.41
N VAL A 111 1.45 10.54 -11.65
CA VAL A 111 1.30 9.53 -10.60
C VAL A 111 0.27 8.51 -11.03
N TYR A 112 0.70 7.27 -11.12
CA TYR A 112 -0.16 6.12 -11.40
C TYR A 112 -0.45 5.30 -10.17
N GLN A 113 -1.66 4.78 -10.11
CA GLN A 113 -2.09 3.72 -9.24
C GLN A 113 -2.22 2.44 -10.08
N VAL A 114 -1.58 1.37 -9.64
CA VAL A 114 -1.68 0.02 -10.23
C VAL A 114 -2.37 -0.87 -9.22
N CYS A 115 -3.56 -1.30 -9.55
CA CYS A 115 -4.36 -2.19 -8.70
C CYS A 115 -3.83 -3.63 -8.71
N PRO A 116 -4.18 -4.49 -7.73
CA PRO A 116 -3.79 -5.91 -7.74
C PRO A 116 -4.22 -6.66 -9.00
N ASP A 117 -5.34 -6.29 -9.62
CA ASP A 117 -5.80 -6.81 -10.91
C ASP A 117 -5.02 -6.26 -12.12
N ARG A 118 -3.97 -5.44 -11.84
CA ARG A 118 -3.11 -4.74 -12.81
C ARG A 118 -3.80 -3.64 -13.62
N THR A 119 -4.99 -3.22 -13.21
CA THR A 119 -5.61 -2.00 -13.76
C THR A 119 -4.76 -0.80 -13.40
N LEU A 120 -4.39 -0.02 -14.42
CA LEU A 120 -3.60 1.19 -14.30
C LEU A 120 -4.51 2.42 -14.39
N THR A 121 -4.42 3.31 -13.41
CA THR A 121 -5.17 4.57 -13.39
C THR A 121 -4.24 5.72 -13.04
N GLU A 122 -4.26 6.79 -13.81
CA GLU A 122 -3.59 8.02 -13.43
C GLU A 122 -4.40 8.70 -12.31
N CYS A 123 -3.77 8.89 -11.16
CA CYS A 123 -4.41 9.45 -9.96
C CYS A 123 -3.97 10.88 -9.63
N GLY A 124 -2.98 11.41 -10.36
CA GLY A 124 -2.44 12.76 -10.15
C GLY A 124 -1.81 12.96 -8.76
N THR A 125 -1.56 14.21 -8.40
CA THR A 125 -0.94 14.61 -7.12
C THR A 125 -1.99 14.64 -6.00
N ASN A 126 -2.44 13.47 -5.58
CA ASN A 126 -3.46 13.34 -4.53
C ASN A 126 -2.83 13.51 -3.13
N GLY A 127 -3.40 14.41 -2.32
CA GLY A 127 -2.94 14.65 -0.94
C GLY A 127 -3.36 13.55 0.06
N SER A 128 -4.22 12.62 -0.33
CA SER A 128 -4.68 11.49 0.49
C SER A 128 -4.80 10.24 -0.40
N PRO A 129 -3.69 9.74 -0.96
CA PRO A 129 -3.73 8.69 -1.98
C PRO A 129 -4.29 7.36 -1.45
N TYR A 130 -4.20 7.07 -0.16
CA TYR A 130 -4.77 5.85 0.41
C TYR A 130 -6.29 5.72 0.18
N SER A 131 -7.01 6.83 0.07
CA SER A 131 -8.44 6.81 -0.25
C SER A 131 -8.77 6.14 -1.59
N LEU A 132 -7.78 6.03 -2.48
CA LEU A 132 -7.92 5.41 -3.80
C LEU A 132 -7.74 3.89 -3.76
N VAL A 133 -7.12 3.35 -2.70
CA VAL A 133 -6.82 1.91 -2.58
C VAL A 133 -8.11 1.07 -2.62
N THR A 134 -9.17 1.55 -2.00
CA THR A 134 -10.47 0.86 -2.01
C THR A 134 -11.09 0.74 -3.40
N ALA A 135 -10.75 1.64 -4.32
CA ALA A 135 -11.20 1.56 -5.71
C ALA A 135 -10.52 0.43 -6.49
N CYS A 136 -9.38 -0.06 -5.98
CA CYS A 136 -8.64 -1.18 -6.57
C CYS A 136 -9.18 -2.56 -6.20
N LEU A 137 -10.16 -2.64 -5.34
CA LEU A 137 -10.73 -3.93 -5.02
C LEU A 137 -11.40 -4.47 -6.29
N PRO A 138 -11.12 -5.73 -6.70
CA PRO A 138 -11.85 -6.33 -7.79
C PRO A 138 -13.35 -6.29 -7.46
N PRO A 139 -14.24 -6.13 -8.42
CA PRO A 139 -15.66 -6.15 -8.14
C PRO A 139 -16.02 -7.47 -7.43
N PRO A 140 -16.97 -7.46 -6.50
CA PRO A 140 -17.46 -8.66 -5.85
C PRO A 140 -17.82 -9.72 -6.91
N SER A 141 -17.23 -10.88 -6.81
CA SER A 141 -17.43 -11.98 -7.77
C SER A 141 -18.02 -13.23 -7.15
N GLN A 142 -18.07 -13.27 -5.81
CA GLN A 142 -18.65 -14.36 -5.03
C GLN A 142 -19.93 -13.87 -4.32
N ASP A 143 -20.88 -14.77 -4.14
CA ASP A 143 -22.13 -14.45 -3.46
C ASP A 143 -21.87 -14.08 -1.98
N ASP A 144 -21.09 -14.89 -1.29
CA ASP A 144 -20.71 -14.70 0.09
C ASP A 144 -19.17 -14.60 0.17
N ASP A 145 -18.65 -13.43 0.47
CA ASP A 145 -17.22 -13.17 0.61
C ASP A 145 -16.96 -12.18 1.73
N ALA A 146 -15.91 -12.42 2.51
CA ALA A 146 -15.48 -11.54 3.58
C ALA A 146 -13.96 -11.35 3.55
N ARG A 147 -13.54 -10.09 3.59
CA ARG A 147 -12.12 -9.75 3.79
C ARG A 147 -11.83 -9.52 5.25
N SER A 148 -10.64 -9.95 5.67
CA SER A 148 -10.13 -9.65 6.99
C SER A 148 -8.77 -8.97 6.91
N PHE A 149 -8.55 -8.00 7.79
CA PHE A 149 -7.27 -7.31 7.95
C PHE A 149 -6.83 -7.43 9.41
N MET A 150 -5.56 -7.74 9.65
CA MET A 150 -4.99 -7.70 10.98
C MET A 150 -4.65 -6.25 11.35
N ASN A 151 -5.17 -5.76 12.47
CA ASN A 151 -4.97 -4.38 12.93
C ASN A 151 -3.78 -4.23 13.88
N ASN A 152 -3.34 -5.32 14.50
CA ASN A 152 -2.17 -5.32 15.35
C ASN A 152 -1.14 -6.33 14.86
N SER A 153 0.04 -5.87 14.60
CA SER A 153 1.20 -6.75 14.51
C SER A 153 1.38 -7.43 15.86
N ALA A 154 1.48 -8.76 15.86
CA ALA A 154 1.68 -9.55 17.05
C ALA A 154 2.71 -8.88 17.97
N ASN A 155 2.32 -8.56 19.19
CA ASN A 155 3.25 -8.10 20.21
C ASN A 155 4.29 -9.19 20.41
N SER A 156 5.50 -8.96 19.92
CA SER A 156 6.61 -9.87 20.10
C SER A 156 6.95 -9.96 21.58
N GLY A 157 6.71 -11.09 22.14
CA GLY A 157 7.29 -11.49 23.41
C GLY A 157 6.41 -11.32 24.61
N CYS A 158 5.41 -12.13 24.78
CA CYS A 158 4.84 -12.47 26.08
C CYS A 158 3.73 -13.50 25.89
N SER A 159 3.34 -14.13 26.91
CA SER A 159 2.52 -15.32 27.03
C SER A 159 1.10 -15.24 26.43
N SER A 160 0.64 -14.09 25.94
CA SER A 160 -0.70 -14.00 25.36
C SER A 160 -0.83 -12.87 24.34
N VAL A 161 -1.64 -13.08 23.30
CA VAL A 161 -1.99 -12.08 22.27
C VAL A 161 -3.49 -12.09 22.10
N SER A 162 -4.09 -10.89 22.04
CA SER A 162 -5.49 -10.72 21.63
C SER A 162 -5.50 -10.16 20.22
N PRO A 163 -5.76 -10.98 19.19
CA PRO A 163 -5.80 -10.50 17.82
C PRO A 163 -6.93 -9.51 17.61
N GLU A 164 -6.61 -8.39 16.99
CA GLU A 164 -7.60 -7.41 16.51
C GLU A 164 -7.67 -7.50 15.00
N ILE A 165 -8.85 -7.70 14.48
CA ILE A 165 -9.09 -7.76 13.04
C ILE A 165 -10.15 -6.74 12.64
N THR A 166 -10.04 -6.27 11.41
CA THR A 166 -11.15 -5.59 10.72
C THR A 166 -11.75 -6.55 9.72
N ILE A 167 -13.06 -6.66 9.69
CA ILE A 167 -13.79 -7.46 8.70
C ILE A 167 -14.60 -6.52 7.81
N GLN A 168 -14.61 -6.82 6.52
CA GLN A 168 -15.40 -6.17 5.51
C GLN A 168 -16.21 -7.20 4.73
N ASN A 169 -17.51 -6.97 4.52
CA ASN A 169 -18.28 -7.74 3.57
C ASN A 169 -17.86 -7.35 2.15
N TYR A 170 -17.38 -8.31 1.40
CA TYR A 170 -16.90 -8.12 0.03
C TYR A 170 -17.67 -8.99 -0.98
N GLY A 171 -18.74 -9.65 -0.54
CA GLY A 171 -19.62 -10.48 -1.35
C GLY A 171 -20.75 -9.70 -2.03
N LEU A 172 -21.49 -10.39 -2.89
CA LEU A 172 -22.70 -9.88 -3.54
C LEU A 172 -23.91 -9.90 -2.60
N ASN A 173 -23.87 -10.73 -1.55
CA ASN A 173 -24.92 -10.84 -0.54
C ASN A 173 -24.54 -10.12 0.76
N ASN A 174 -25.58 -9.76 1.53
CA ASN A 174 -25.37 -9.35 2.91
C ASN A 174 -25.01 -10.57 3.76
N LEU A 175 -24.02 -10.41 4.66
CA LEU A 175 -23.61 -11.47 5.56
C LEU A 175 -24.27 -11.29 6.93
N SER A 176 -24.67 -12.38 7.56
CA SER A 176 -25.24 -12.40 8.93
C SER A 176 -24.37 -13.19 9.90
N GLU A 177 -23.43 -13.97 9.41
CA GLU A 177 -22.51 -14.78 10.19
C GLU A 177 -21.17 -14.87 9.46
N ILE A 178 -20.09 -14.71 10.20
CA ILE A 178 -18.73 -14.93 9.69
C ILE A 178 -17.99 -15.85 10.67
N LYS A 179 -17.34 -16.89 10.13
CA LYS A 179 -16.43 -17.74 10.88
C LYS A 179 -14.98 -17.28 10.67
N VAL A 180 -14.29 -16.99 11.75
CA VAL A 180 -12.88 -16.63 11.74
C VAL A 180 -12.06 -17.78 12.33
N ASP A 181 -11.18 -18.35 11.54
CA ASP A 181 -10.23 -19.39 11.99
C ASP A 181 -8.88 -18.72 12.30
N VAL A 182 -8.39 -18.91 13.51
CA VAL A 182 -7.14 -18.33 13.98
C VAL A 182 -6.05 -19.40 14.00
N SER A 183 -4.94 -19.09 13.32
CA SER A 183 -3.77 -19.97 13.25
C SER A 183 -2.49 -19.18 13.56
N VAL A 184 -1.52 -19.82 14.22
CA VAL A 184 -0.18 -19.27 14.50
C VAL A 184 0.86 -20.18 13.87
N ASN A 185 1.73 -19.62 13.04
CA ASN A 185 2.75 -20.38 12.31
C ASN A 185 2.16 -21.60 11.54
N GLY A 186 0.95 -21.43 10.98
CA GLY A 186 0.24 -22.48 10.24
C GLY A 186 -0.45 -23.52 11.11
N VAL A 187 -0.39 -23.43 12.45
CA VAL A 187 -1.08 -24.33 13.37
C VAL A 187 -2.40 -23.70 13.79
N PHE A 188 -3.50 -24.39 13.54
CA PHE A 188 -4.83 -23.97 13.97
C PHE A 188 -4.94 -23.92 15.51
N HIS A 189 -5.52 -22.86 16.04
CA HIS A 189 -5.74 -22.67 17.46
C HIS A 189 -7.23 -22.70 17.84
N TYR A 190 -8.04 -21.85 17.23
CA TYR A 190 -9.48 -21.82 17.49
C TYR A 190 -10.27 -21.19 16.35
N SER A 191 -11.58 -21.38 16.38
CA SER A 191 -12.54 -20.66 15.54
C SER A 191 -13.40 -19.74 16.38
N SER A 192 -13.72 -18.56 15.84
CA SER A 192 -14.71 -17.65 16.40
C SER A 192 -15.85 -17.47 15.39
N ILE A 193 -17.10 -17.59 15.85
CA ILE A 193 -18.28 -17.29 15.04
C ILE A 193 -18.81 -15.94 15.48
N ILE A 194 -18.97 -15.04 14.51
CA ILE A 194 -19.41 -13.67 14.71
C ILE A 194 -20.76 -13.53 14.05
N ASN A 195 -21.82 -13.39 14.86
CA ASN A 195 -23.19 -13.24 14.42
C ASN A 195 -23.50 -11.74 14.38
N GLN A 196 -23.36 -11.14 13.22
CA GLN A 196 -23.58 -9.72 12.99
C GLN A 196 -23.99 -9.51 11.55
N TYR A 197 -24.72 -8.42 11.29
CA TYR A 197 -25.13 -8.06 9.95
C TYR A 197 -24.08 -7.15 9.30
N TRP A 198 -23.60 -7.52 8.11
CA TRP A 198 -22.72 -6.73 7.26
C TRP A 198 -23.41 -6.46 5.92
N ASP A 199 -23.67 -5.20 5.67
CA ASP A 199 -24.22 -4.73 4.40
C ASP A 199 -23.17 -4.83 3.28
N ASN A 200 -23.54 -5.34 2.12
CA ASN A 200 -22.65 -5.45 0.96
C ASN A 200 -22.52 -4.13 0.17
N THR A 201 -23.39 -3.15 0.41
CA THR A 201 -23.42 -1.88 -0.33
C THR A 201 -22.57 -0.79 0.29
N THR A 202 -22.36 -0.84 1.59
CA THR A 202 -21.65 0.21 2.34
C THR A 202 -20.16 -0.03 2.53
N MET A 203 -19.65 -1.23 2.19
CA MET A 203 -18.28 -1.66 2.48
C MET A 203 -17.87 -1.36 3.93
N GLN A 204 -18.81 -1.51 4.85
CA GLN A 204 -18.63 -1.20 6.26
C GLN A 204 -17.49 -2.05 6.82
N MET A 205 -16.51 -1.39 7.42
CA MET A 205 -15.43 -2.05 8.16
C MET A 205 -15.80 -2.12 9.63
N GLU A 206 -15.65 -3.29 10.22
CA GLU A 206 -15.87 -3.48 11.65
C GLU A 206 -14.64 -4.02 12.34
N TYR A 207 -14.30 -3.37 13.46
CA TYR A 207 -13.19 -3.75 14.32
C TYR A 207 -13.64 -4.81 15.32
N LEU A 208 -12.96 -5.93 15.34
CA LEU A 208 -13.27 -7.05 16.20
C LEU A 208 -12.06 -7.44 17.02
N ASN A 209 -12.27 -7.54 18.35
CA ASN A 209 -11.32 -8.13 19.26
C ASN A 209 -11.62 -9.64 19.37
N LEU A 210 -10.68 -10.45 18.93
CA LEU A 210 -10.77 -11.90 19.04
C LEU A 210 -10.32 -12.36 20.44
N ASN A 211 -10.67 -13.61 20.79
CA ASN A 211 -10.26 -14.19 22.06
C ASN A 211 -8.75 -14.22 22.22
N THR A 212 -8.28 -13.97 23.42
CA THR A 212 -6.86 -14.01 23.78
C THR A 212 -6.26 -15.37 23.48
N LEU A 213 -5.16 -15.40 22.75
CA LEU A 213 -4.31 -16.56 22.50
C LEU A 213 -3.24 -16.65 23.59
N GLU A 214 -3.20 -17.74 24.33
CA GLU A 214 -2.05 -18.07 25.18
C GLU A 214 -1.00 -18.79 24.33
N ILE A 215 0.17 -18.18 24.20
CA ILE A 215 1.31 -18.75 23.47
C ILE A 215 2.16 -19.49 24.51
N HIS A 216 2.11 -20.81 24.49
CA HIS A 216 3.01 -21.65 25.26
C HIS A 216 4.25 -21.95 24.41
N ASN A 217 5.44 -21.57 24.92
CA ASN A 217 6.74 -21.91 24.32
C ASN A 217 7.08 -23.40 24.57
#